data_1971e7099af6727e961afbf8b2d8b9c7
#
_entry.id   1971e7099af6727e961afbf8b2d8b9c7
#
_cell.length_a   1.000
_cell.length_b   1.000
_cell.length_c   1.000
_cell.angle_alpha   90.00
_cell.angle_beta   90.00
_cell.angle_gamma   90.00
#
_symmetry.space_group_name_H-M   'P 1'
#
loop_
_entity.id
_entity.type
_entity.pdbx_description
1 polymer ?
#
loop_
_entity_poly.entity_id
_entity_poly.type
_entity_poly.pdbx_seq_one_letter_code
_entity_poly.pdbx_strand_id
1 'polypeptide(L)'
;MVLCPEIETSFEEIVDTVEDSYVRGKAHCIIVVAEGWTPGTDEVARRLRERKEELGYSVRVTRLGHVQRGGSPLAFDRILATRLGAAAVQHLVDGDSGSMIGWIENDARPTPLEEAIAYQKEIDPELYELAQIMEK
;
A
#
# COMPACT_ATOMS: atom_id res chain seq x y z
N MET A 1 1.99 8.60 10.65
CA MET A 1 1.46 7.26 11.04
C MET A 1 1.00 6.50 9.81
N VAL A 2 1.24 5.19 9.76
CA VAL A 2 0.75 4.28 8.69
C VAL A 2 -0.18 3.25 9.32
N LEU A 3 -1.37 3.06 8.73
CA LEU A 3 -2.37 2.07 9.13
C LEU A 3 -2.48 1.02 8.03
N CYS A 4 -2.14 -0.23 8.34
CA CYS A 4 -2.17 -1.36 7.41
C CYS A 4 -2.83 -2.59 8.06
N PRO A 5 -3.43 -3.50 7.27
CA PRO A 5 -4.18 -4.63 7.80
C PRO A 5 -3.36 -5.60 8.66
N GLU A 6 -2.06 -5.68 8.39
CA GLU A 6 -1.13 -6.59 9.06
C GLU A 6 -0.76 -6.15 10.48
N ILE A 7 -1.05 -4.89 10.82
CA ILE A 7 -0.71 -4.31 12.12
C ILE A 7 -1.97 -3.79 12.79
N GLU A 8 -2.31 -4.42 13.91
CA GLU A 8 -3.44 -3.97 14.72
C GLU A 8 -3.13 -2.61 15.33
N THR A 9 -3.97 -1.64 15.04
CA THR A 9 -3.86 -0.27 15.56
C THR A 9 -5.21 0.16 16.09
N SER A 10 -5.26 0.50 17.36
CA SER A 10 -6.46 1.01 18.00
C SER A 10 -6.75 2.47 17.60
N PHE A 11 -8.01 2.90 17.78
CA PHE A 11 -8.34 4.29 17.50
C PHE A 11 -7.70 5.25 18.51
N GLU A 12 -7.52 4.82 19.74
CA GLU A 12 -6.84 5.58 20.80
C GLU A 12 -5.37 5.87 20.42
N GLU A 13 -4.64 4.91 19.87
CA GLU A 13 -3.28 5.13 19.37
C GLU A 13 -3.21 6.14 18.23
N ILE A 14 -4.27 6.19 17.38
CA ILE A 14 -4.38 7.22 16.34
C ILE A 14 -4.55 8.60 16.98
N VAL A 15 -5.41 8.71 17.98
CA VAL A 15 -5.66 9.95 18.70
C VAL A 15 -4.40 10.43 19.40
N ASP A 16 -3.73 9.56 20.15
CA ASP A 16 -2.48 9.86 20.86
C ASP A 16 -1.41 10.39 19.90
N THR A 17 -1.28 9.78 18.71
CA THR A 17 -0.33 10.23 17.68
C THR A 17 -0.67 11.63 17.16
N VAL A 18 -1.95 11.95 16.99
CA VAL A 18 -2.40 13.27 16.53
C VAL A 18 -2.16 14.32 17.62
N GLU A 19 -2.49 14.01 18.87
CA GLU A 19 -2.27 14.88 20.03
C GLU A 19 -0.78 15.16 20.23
N ASP A 20 0.05 14.14 20.21
CA ASP A 20 1.50 14.26 20.29
C ASP A 20 2.07 15.17 19.20
N SER A 21 1.55 15.05 17.97
CA SER A 21 1.95 15.91 16.86
C SER A 21 1.59 17.37 17.12
N TYR A 22 0.42 17.61 17.70
CA TYR A 22 -0.05 18.96 18.05
C TYR A 22 0.80 19.56 19.18
N VAL A 23 1.05 18.77 20.25
CA VAL A 23 1.88 19.20 21.40
C VAL A 23 3.31 19.55 20.96
N ARG A 24 3.86 18.81 19.99
CA ARG A 24 5.18 19.11 19.40
C ARG A 24 5.17 20.32 18.47
N GLY A 25 4.04 20.97 18.25
CA GLY A 25 3.90 22.15 17.39
C GLY A 25 3.99 21.84 15.89
N LYS A 26 3.76 20.58 15.47
CA LYS A 26 3.73 20.24 14.03
C LYS A 26 2.52 20.93 13.36
N ALA A 27 2.73 21.56 12.22
CA ALA A 27 1.68 22.27 11.47
C ALA A 27 0.61 21.30 10.91
N HIS A 28 0.95 20.04 10.74
CA HIS A 28 0.06 19.00 10.22
C HIS A 28 0.52 17.61 10.70
N CYS A 29 -0.44 16.69 10.77
CA CYS A 29 -0.23 15.27 10.97
C CYS A 29 -0.76 14.51 9.75
N ILE A 30 0.04 13.60 9.19
CA ILE A 30 -0.35 12.79 8.04
C ILE A 30 -0.59 11.36 8.51
N ILE A 31 -1.78 10.83 8.21
CA ILE A 31 -2.15 9.45 8.45
C ILE A 31 -2.37 8.78 7.09
N VAL A 32 -1.54 7.78 6.78
CA VAL A 32 -1.68 6.97 5.57
C VAL A 32 -2.46 5.72 5.92
N VAL A 33 -3.61 5.52 5.26
CA VAL A 33 -4.49 4.39 5.53
C VAL A 33 -4.52 3.46 4.32
N ALA A 34 -4.10 2.22 4.50
CA ALA A 34 -4.19 1.20 3.46
C ALA A 34 -5.66 0.87 3.15
N GLU A 35 -5.97 0.55 1.88
CA GLU A 35 -7.33 0.26 1.43
C GLU A 35 -7.99 -0.89 2.19
N GLY A 36 -7.20 -1.92 2.55
CA GLY A 36 -7.67 -3.09 3.30
C GLY A 36 -7.75 -2.91 4.81
N TRP A 37 -7.31 -1.77 5.37
CA TRP A 37 -7.37 -1.55 6.80
C TRP A 37 -8.79 -1.29 7.30
N THR A 38 -9.19 -1.96 8.40
CA THR A 38 -10.53 -1.84 9.01
C THR A 38 -10.44 -1.04 10.31
N PRO A 39 -11.33 -0.06 10.54
CA PRO A 39 -12.62 0.20 9.87
C PRO A 39 -12.57 1.09 8.62
N GLY A 40 -11.39 1.46 8.14
CA GLY A 40 -11.21 2.22 6.90
C GLY A 40 -11.15 3.74 7.08
N THR A 41 -10.70 4.41 6.02
CA THR A 41 -10.40 5.86 6.02
C THR A 41 -11.57 6.74 6.43
N ASP A 42 -12.78 6.43 5.97
CA ASP A 42 -13.94 7.30 6.24
C ASP A 42 -14.33 7.28 7.72
N GLU A 43 -14.24 6.12 8.36
CA GLU A 43 -14.55 5.99 9.78
C GLU A 43 -13.50 6.69 10.65
N VAL A 44 -12.21 6.55 10.32
CA VAL A 44 -11.14 7.30 11.00
C VAL A 44 -11.38 8.80 10.87
N ALA A 45 -11.65 9.26 9.64
CA ALA A 45 -11.88 10.68 9.39
C ALA A 45 -13.13 11.22 10.12
N ARG A 46 -14.21 10.42 10.20
CA ARG A 46 -15.41 10.78 10.94
C ARG A 46 -15.11 10.96 12.44
N ARG A 47 -14.48 9.97 13.05
CA ARG A 47 -14.14 9.99 14.49
C ARG A 47 -13.18 11.12 14.85
N LEU A 48 -12.16 11.38 14.03
CA LEU A 48 -11.25 12.50 14.24
C LEU A 48 -11.93 13.87 14.08
N ARG A 49 -12.91 14.00 13.17
CA ARG A 49 -13.70 15.23 13.04
C ARG A 49 -14.58 15.52 14.26
N GLU A 50 -15.11 14.47 14.90
CA GLU A 50 -15.90 14.60 16.11
C GLU A 50 -15.08 15.13 17.30
N ARG A 51 -13.76 14.88 17.29
CA ARG A 51 -12.79 15.38 18.29
C ARG A 51 -12.00 16.61 17.83
N LYS A 52 -12.46 17.31 16.80
CA LYS A 52 -11.72 18.43 16.19
C LYS A 52 -11.28 19.51 17.19
N GLU A 53 -12.14 19.85 18.14
CA GLU A 53 -11.85 20.89 19.14
C GLU A 53 -10.79 20.47 20.14
N GLU A 54 -10.72 19.19 20.45
CA GLU A 54 -9.74 18.56 21.31
C GLU A 54 -8.38 18.43 20.62
N LEU A 55 -8.38 17.94 19.37
CA LEU A 55 -7.17 17.62 18.62
C LEU A 55 -6.50 18.83 17.94
N GLY A 56 -7.16 19.95 17.81
CA GLY A 56 -6.63 21.18 17.22
C GLY A 56 -6.40 21.18 15.70
N TYR A 57 -6.62 20.04 15.03
CA TYR A 57 -6.47 19.91 13.57
C TYR A 57 -7.79 19.84 12.81
N SER A 58 -7.77 20.32 11.56
CA SER A 58 -8.86 20.06 10.62
C SER A 58 -8.56 18.84 9.76
N VAL A 59 -9.50 17.89 9.70
CA VAL A 59 -9.32 16.63 8.97
C VAL A 59 -9.69 16.78 7.50
N ARG A 60 -8.74 16.49 6.62
CA ARG A 60 -8.93 16.38 5.17
C ARG A 60 -8.62 14.96 4.72
N VAL A 61 -9.45 14.42 3.85
CA VAL A 61 -9.25 13.09 3.25
C VAL A 61 -8.89 13.26 1.79
N THR A 62 -7.83 12.59 1.38
CA THR A 62 -7.43 12.48 -0.03
C THR A 62 -7.30 11.00 -0.38
N ARG A 63 -8.01 10.56 -1.42
CA ARG A 63 -7.90 9.20 -1.95
C ARG A 63 -7.02 9.23 -3.17
N LEU A 64 -5.85 8.61 -3.08
CA LEU A 64 -4.85 8.63 -4.15
C LEU A 64 -5.27 7.79 -5.36
N GLY A 65 -5.98 6.69 -5.13
CA GLY A 65 -6.49 5.83 -6.19
C GLY A 65 -5.39 5.35 -7.15
N HIS A 66 -5.60 5.52 -8.45
CA HIS A 66 -4.68 5.06 -9.49
C HIS A 66 -3.29 5.72 -9.46
N VAL A 67 -3.14 6.87 -8.84
CA VAL A 67 -1.84 7.54 -8.68
C VAL A 67 -0.85 6.65 -7.93
N GLN A 68 -1.34 5.81 -7.01
CA GLN A 68 -0.51 4.83 -6.29
C GLN A 68 0.09 3.74 -7.18
N ARG A 69 -0.51 3.47 -8.34
CA ARG A 69 -0.03 2.45 -9.28
C ARG A 69 1.13 2.92 -10.15
N GLY A 70 1.49 4.17 -10.06
CA GLY A 70 2.59 4.78 -10.80
C GLY A 70 2.13 5.71 -11.92
N GLY A 71 3.10 6.39 -12.50
CA GLY A 71 2.90 7.35 -13.61
C GLY A 71 3.05 6.71 -14.99
N SER A 72 3.55 7.50 -15.95
CA SER A 72 3.83 7.01 -17.30
C SER A 72 4.96 5.98 -17.28
N PRO A 73 4.83 4.85 -18.03
CA PRO A 73 5.83 3.81 -18.05
C PRO A 73 7.15 4.29 -18.66
N LEU A 74 8.24 3.96 -17.99
CA LEU A 74 9.60 4.20 -18.45
C LEU A 74 10.05 3.10 -19.45
N ALA A 75 11.25 3.25 -19.99
CA ALA A 75 11.82 2.27 -20.93
C ALA A 75 11.91 0.86 -20.32
N PHE A 76 12.29 0.75 -19.05
CA PHE A 76 12.34 -0.52 -18.33
C PHE A 76 10.96 -1.20 -18.27
N ASP A 77 9.92 -0.46 -17.89
CA ASP A 77 8.56 -0.99 -17.77
C ASP A 77 8.05 -1.54 -19.12
N ARG A 78 8.35 -0.81 -20.21
CA ARG A 78 7.95 -1.20 -21.55
C ARG A 78 8.69 -2.45 -22.04
N ILE A 79 9.99 -2.55 -21.78
CA ILE A 79 10.79 -3.73 -22.17
C ILE A 79 10.31 -4.94 -21.36
N LEU A 80 10.10 -4.78 -20.04
CA LEU A 80 9.60 -5.83 -19.18
C LEU A 80 8.22 -6.34 -19.65
N ALA A 81 7.28 -5.42 -19.87
CA ALA A 81 5.95 -5.78 -20.36
C ALA A 81 6.00 -6.51 -21.71
N THR A 82 6.87 -6.07 -22.63
CA THR A 82 7.05 -6.72 -23.95
C THR A 82 7.59 -8.13 -23.78
N ARG A 83 8.59 -8.34 -22.94
CA ARG A 83 9.19 -9.68 -22.68
C ARG A 83 8.17 -10.62 -22.05
N LEU A 84 7.44 -10.16 -21.02
CA LEU A 84 6.43 -10.96 -20.34
C LEU A 84 5.28 -11.31 -21.29
N GLY A 85 4.81 -10.35 -22.12
CA GLY A 85 3.78 -10.59 -23.11
C GLY A 85 4.20 -11.58 -24.20
N ALA A 86 5.43 -11.45 -24.73
CA ALA A 86 5.95 -12.39 -25.72
C ALA A 86 6.07 -13.81 -25.14
N ALA A 87 6.59 -13.95 -23.91
CA ALA A 87 6.69 -15.24 -23.24
C ALA A 87 5.30 -15.85 -22.98
N ALA A 88 4.30 -15.05 -22.57
CA ALA A 88 2.94 -15.54 -22.37
C ALA A 88 2.32 -16.09 -23.67
N VAL A 89 2.51 -15.41 -24.79
CA VAL A 89 2.05 -15.89 -26.10
C VAL A 89 2.77 -17.18 -26.50
N GLN A 90 4.08 -17.27 -26.27
CA GLN A 90 4.84 -18.48 -26.60
C GLN A 90 4.34 -19.67 -25.78
N HIS A 91 4.13 -19.54 -24.48
CA HIS A 91 3.57 -20.61 -23.65
C HIS A 91 2.20 -21.08 -24.12
N LEU A 92 1.32 -20.15 -24.53
CA LEU A 92 0.03 -20.49 -25.10
C LEU A 92 0.16 -21.27 -26.42
N VAL A 93 1.10 -20.89 -27.28
CA VAL A 93 1.35 -21.60 -28.56
C VAL A 93 1.91 -23.00 -28.30
N ASP A 94 2.72 -23.16 -27.25
CA ASP A 94 3.28 -24.46 -26.83
C ASP A 94 2.26 -25.36 -26.11
N GLY A 95 1.03 -24.84 -25.90
CA GLY A 95 -0.09 -25.59 -25.31
C GLY A 95 -0.21 -25.42 -23.78
N ASP A 96 0.59 -24.58 -23.16
CA ASP A 96 0.51 -24.29 -21.72
C ASP A 96 -0.65 -23.35 -21.44
N SER A 97 -1.35 -23.60 -20.32
CA SER A 97 -2.44 -22.74 -19.85
C SER A 97 -2.52 -22.75 -18.32
N GLY A 98 -3.28 -21.80 -17.77
CA GLY A 98 -3.48 -21.73 -16.31
C GLY A 98 -2.26 -21.23 -15.54
N SER A 99 -1.35 -20.50 -16.21
CA SER A 99 -0.14 -19.93 -15.60
C SER A 99 -0.10 -18.41 -15.75
N MET A 100 0.52 -17.75 -14.79
CA MET A 100 0.93 -16.35 -14.88
C MET A 100 2.40 -16.30 -15.27
N ILE A 101 2.76 -15.44 -16.24
CA ILE A 101 4.16 -15.21 -16.58
C ILE A 101 4.69 -14.09 -15.70
N GLY A 102 5.66 -14.41 -14.86
CA GLY A 102 6.35 -13.50 -13.93
C GLY A 102 7.81 -13.26 -14.32
N TRP A 103 8.40 -12.19 -13.78
CA TRP A 103 9.83 -11.93 -13.89
C TRP A 103 10.56 -12.51 -12.69
N ILE A 104 11.17 -13.68 -12.87
CA ILE A 104 11.79 -14.47 -11.80
C ILE A 104 13.25 -14.73 -12.18
N GLU A 105 14.19 -14.41 -11.29
CA GLU A 105 15.62 -14.59 -11.49
C GLU A 105 16.15 -14.00 -12.83
N ASN A 106 15.68 -12.82 -13.17
CA ASN A 106 16.03 -12.10 -14.41
C ASN A 106 15.51 -12.76 -15.70
N ASP A 107 14.47 -13.59 -15.62
CA ASP A 107 13.87 -14.27 -16.75
C ASP A 107 12.33 -14.29 -16.67
N ALA A 108 11.68 -14.44 -17.82
CA ALA A 108 10.21 -14.58 -17.91
C ALA A 108 9.83 -16.04 -17.68
N ARG A 109 9.25 -16.37 -16.54
CA ARG A 109 8.92 -17.74 -16.14
C ARG A 109 7.44 -17.92 -15.84
N PRO A 110 6.84 -19.08 -16.18
CA PRO A 110 5.49 -19.41 -15.78
C PRO A 110 5.41 -19.78 -14.30
N THR A 111 4.34 -19.32 -13.64
CA THR A 111 3.92 -19.74 -12.30
C THR A 111 2.47 -20.18 -12.39
N PRO A 112 2.09 -21.37 -11.90
CA PRO A 112 0.71 -21.79 -11.85
C PRO A 112 -0.19 -20.75 -11.17
N LEU A 113 -1.38 -20.49 -11.70
CA LEU A 113 -2.29 -19.49 -11.13
C LEU A 113 -2.68 -19.82 -9.69
N GLU A 114 -2.85 -21.10 -9.36
CA GLU A 114 -3.13 -21.54 -8.00
C GLU A 114 -2.03 -21.14 -7.01
N GLU A 115 -0.78 -21.27 -7.42
CA GLU A 115 0.37 -20.86 -6.61
C GLU A 115 0.46 -19.32 -6.52
N ALA A 116 0.27 -18.64 -7.66
CA ALA A 116 0.33 -17.18 -7.73
C ALA A 116 -0.70 -16.48 -6.83
N ILE A 117 -1.93 -17.04 -6.73
CA ILE A 117 -3.00 -16.48 -5.89
C ILE A 117 -2.92 -16.92 -4.42
N ALA A 118 -2.26 -18.03 -4.14
CA ALA A 118 -2.07 -18.50 -2.76
C ALA A 118 -1.03 -17.65 -2.00
N TYR A 119 -0.12 -17.00 -2.73
CA TYR A 119 0.90 -16.16 -2.14
C TYR A 119 0.37 -14.74 -1.89
N GLN A 120 0.25 -14.36 -0.63
CA GLN A 120 0.03 -12.97 -0.22
C GLN A 120 1.37 -12.39 0.27
N LYS A 121 1.77 -11.28 -0.35
CA LYS A 121 2.96 -10.55 0.08
C LYS A 121 2.62 -9.78 1.36
N GLU A 122 3.26 -10.14 2.45
CA GLU A 122 3.16 -9.40 3.71
C GLU A 122 3.98 -8.10 3.65
N ILE A 123 3.64 -7.17 4.54
CA ILE A 123 4.43 -5.95 4.70
C ILE A 123 5.80 -6.31 5.28
N ASP A 124 6.83 -5.59 4.84
CA ASP A 124 8.17 -5.71 5.42
C ASP A 124 8.20 -4.99 6.78
N PRO A 125 8.39 -5.72 7.89
CA PRO A 125 8.42 -5.12 9.23
C PRO A 125 9.51 -4.06 9.40
N GLU A 126 10.68 -4.25 8.75
CA GLU A 126 11.78 -3.29 8.84
C GLU A 126 11.43 -1.95 8.20
N LEU A 127 10.69 -1.99 7.07
CA LEU A 127 10.19 -0.77 6.43
C LEU A 127 9.14 -0.06 7.28
N TYR A 128 8.30 -0.81 7.98
CA TYR A 128 7.31 -0.23 8.88
C TYR A 128 7.99 0.45 10.09
N GLU A 129 8.95 -0.21 10.71
CA GLU A 129 9.75 0.37 11.81
C GLU A 129 10.51 1.62 11.35
N LEU A 130 11.09 1.59 10.16
CA LEU A 130 11.76 2.75 9.57
C LEU A 130 10.79 3.93 9.39
N ALA A 131 9.56 3.68 8.93
CA ALA A 131 8.54 4.71 8.79
C ALA A 131 8.21 5.36 10.15
N GLN A 132 8.11 4.58 11.22
CA GLN A 132 7.89 5.10 12.59
C GLN A 132 9.07 5.94 13.10
N ILE A 133 10.30 5.54 12.79
CA ILE A 133 11.50 6.31 13.17
C ILE A 133 11.51 7.66 12.44
N MET A 134 11.18 7.67 11.15
CA MET A 134 11.18 8.88 10.32
C MET A 134 10.03 9.85 10.68
N GLU A 135 9.01 9.39 11.38
CA GLU A 135 7.88 10.21 11.82
C GLU A 135 8.23 11.11 13.03
N LYS A 136 9.24 10.74 13.80
CA LYS A 136 9.69 11.49 15.00
C LYS A 136 10.45 12.76 14.61
#